data_0ee9a7a28ff451a828dba28205c05e34
#
_entry.id   0ee9a7a28ff451a828dba28205c05e34
#
_cell.length_a   1.000
_cell.length_b   1.000
_cell.length_c   1.000
_cell.angle_alpha   90.00
_cell.angle_beta   90.00
_cell.angle_gamma   90.00
#
_symmetry.space_group_name_H-M   'P 1'
#
loop_
_entity.id
_entity.type
_entity.pdbx_description
1 polymer ?
#
loop_
_entity_poly.entity_id
_entity_poly.type
_entity_poly.pdbx_seq_one_letter_code
_entity_poly.pdbx_strand_id
1 'polypeptide(L)'
;MSQLLKEENMDVKECAKLLHDIKILERKVVDIFEKKLGISLTRFQIIKYLYEVEVATPKQIAQILEIDAAAITRHLKKLEEGGYVRKKRNEDNNREVLVEITQFSKSKIDQCVKETDIRTLIDEEFTDDDFKQLEILLKKFNNNLK
;
A
#
# COMPACT_ATOMS: atom_id res chain seq x y z
N MET A 1 -30.03 -30.47 -19.94
CA MET A 1 -30.60 -29.57 -18.91
C MET A 1 -29.81 -29.59 -17.60
N SER A 2 -29.38 -30.75 -17.11
CA SER A 2 -28.54 -30.83 -15.88
C SER A 2 -27.12 -30.22 -16.01
N GLN A 3 -26.61 -30.05 -17.25
CA GLN A 3 -25.30 -29.43 -17.48
C GLN A 3 -25.35 -27.89 -17.44
N LEU A 4 -26.54 -27.28 -17.63
CA LEU A 4 -26.74 -25.84 -17.57
C LEU A 4 -26.88 -25.31 -16.13
N LEU A 5 -27.04 -26.20 -15.15
CA LEU A 5 -27.26 -25.89 -13.74
C LEU A 5 -26.06 -26.30 -12.85
N LYS A 6 -24.93 -26.74 -13.43
CA LYS A 6 -23.70 -26.86 -12.67
C LYS A 6 -23.23 -25.44 -12.39
N GLU A 7 -23.45 -24.99 -11.15
CA GLU A 7 -22.65 -23.88 -10.63
C GLU A 7 -21.19 -24.26 -10.85
N GLU A 8 -20.51 -23.55 -11.75
CA GLU A 8 -19.09 -23.73 -11.96
C GLU A 8 -18.40 -23.21 -10.70
N ASN A 9 -18.18 -24.11 -9.75
CA ASN A 9 -17.37 -23.82 -8.58
C ASN A 9 -15.94 -23.54 -9.05
N MET A 10 -15.32 -22.50 -8.50
CA MET A 10 -13.95 -22.17 -8.80
C MET A 10 -13.03 -23.36 -8.48
N ASP A 11 -12.39 -23.92 -9.49
CA ASP A 11 -11.40 -24.96 -9.33
C ASP A 11 -9.98 -24.37 -9.17
N VAL A 12 -8.99 -25.25 -8.94
CA VAL A 12 -7.60 -24.84 -8.76
C VAL A 12 -7.06 -24.10 -9.98
N LYS A 13 -7.47 -24.46 -11.20
CA LYS A 13 -7.00 -23.83 -12.43
C LYS A 13 -7.53 -22.41 -12.56
N GLU A 14 -8.80 -22.21 -12.26
CA GLU A 14 -9.43 -20.89 -12.28
C GLU A 14 -8.87 -19.99 -11.18
N CYS A 15 -8.63 -20.54 -10.00
CA CYS A 15 -7.98 -19.81 -8.91
C CYS A 15 -6.57 -19.38 -9.30
N ALA A 16 -5.77 -20.27 -9.90
CA ALA A 16 -4.43 -19.95 -10.38
C ALA A 16 -4.44 -18.84 -11.44
N LYS A 17 -5.42 -18.86 -12.35
CA LYS A 17 -5.60 -17.80 -13.34
C LYS A 17 -5.94 -16.47 -12.70
N LEU A 18 -6.87 -16.47 -11.75
CA LEU A 18 -7.26 -15.26 -11.02
C LEU A 18 -6.07 -14.65 -10.28
N LEU A 19 -5.29 -15.47 -9.57
CA LEU A 19 -4.10 -15.01 -8.85
C LEU A 19 -3.04 -14.47 -9.81
N HIS A 20 -2.88 -15.07 -10.97
CA HIS A 20 -1.97 -14.57 -12.00
C HIS A 20 -2.43 -13.20 -12.54
N ASP A 21 -3.71 -13.05 -12.81
CA ASP A 21 -4.30 -11.79 -13.28
C ASP A 21 -4.12 -10.68 -12.24
N ILE A 22 -4.32 -10.98 -10.96
CA ILE A 22 -4.08 -10.05 -9.84
C ILE A 22 -2.62 -9.62 -9.81
N LYS A 23 -1.69 -10.55 -9.96
CA LYS A 23 -0.25 -10.29 -9.97
C LYS A 23 0.16 -9.36 -11.11
N ILE A 24 -0.37 -9.60 -12.30
CA ILE A 24 -0.08 -8.75 -13.47
C ILE A 24 -0.70 -7.36 -13.29
N LEU A 25 -1.94 -7.31 -12.83
CA LEU A 25 -2.62 -6.04 -12.55
C LEU A 25 -1.86 -5.22 -11.51
N GLU A 26 -1.49 -5.83 -10.40
CA GLU A 26 -0.71 -5.17 -9.34
C GLU A 26 0.56 -4.54 -9.90
N ARG A 27 1.34 -5.29 -10.68
CA ARG A 27 2.57 -4.79 -11.30
C ARG A 27 2.32 -3.57 -12.19
N LYS A 28 1.28 -3.62 -13.03
CA LYS A 28 0.93 -2.51 -13.95
C LYS A 28 0.50 -1.26 -13.19
N VAL A 29 -0.37 -1.42 -12.21
CA VAL A 29 -0.90 -0.30 -11.44
C VAL A 29 0.18 0.33 -10.57
N VAL A 30 1.00 -0.48 -9.92
CA VAL A 30 2.13 0.01 -9.10
C VAL A 30 3.13 0.77 -9.97
N ASP A 31 3.45 0.28 -11.17
CA ASP A 31 4.37 0.97 -12.09
C ASP A 31 3.85 2.36 -12.47
N ILE A 32 2.57 2.46 -12.82
CA ILE A 32 1.92 3.74 -13.14
C ILE A 32 1.95 4.68 -11.92
N PHE A 33 1.58 4.17 -10.76
CA PHE A 33 1.55 4.92 -9.51
C PHE A 33 2.94 5.47 -9.17
N GLU A 34 3.96 4.62 -9.19
CA GLU A 34 5.32 5.01 -8.83
C GLU A 34 5.91 6.03 -9.81
N LYS A 35 5.65 5.87 -11.10
CA LYS A 35 6.07 6.84 -12.12
C LYS A 35 5.41 8.21 -11.90
N LYS A 36 4.13 8.21 -11.55
CA LYS A 36 3.38 9.45 -11.32
C LYS A 36 3.85 10.18 -10.06
N LEU A 37 4.10 9.46 -8.98
CA LEU A 37 4.45 10.03 -7.69
C LEU A 37 5.96 10.22 -7.48
N GLY A 38 6.79 9.54 -8.25
CA GLY A 38 8.24 9.60 -8.09
C GLY A 38 8.78 8.93 -6.83
N ILE A 39 7.98 8.09 -6.19
CA ILE A 39 8.36 7.34 -4.98
C ILE A 39 7.77 5.94 -5.04
N SER A 40 8.45 4.96 -4.45
CA SER A 40 7.92 3.60 -4.39
C SER A 40 6.63 3.52 -3.55
N LEU A 41 5.72 2.62 -3.94
CA LEU A 41 4.47 2.43 -3.23
C LEU A 41 4.70 2.13 -1.74
N THR A 42 5.63 1.24 -1.43
CA THR A 42 5.92 0.88 -0.03
C THR A 42 6.39 2.08 0.78
N ARG A 43 7.29 2.89 0.24
CA ARG A 43 7.75 4.11 0.91
C ARG A 43 6.63 5.13 1.06
N PHE A 44 5.79 5.28 0.05
CA PHE A 44 4.60 6.13 0.15
C PHE A 44 3.66 5.66 1.27
N GLN A 45 3.43 4.35 1.40
CA GLN A 45 2.60 3.79 2.47
C GLN A 45 3.18 4.05 3.86
N ILE A 46 4.49 3.98 4.00
CA ILE A 46 5.17 4.31 5.27
C ILE A 46 4.93 5.78 5.63
N ILE A 47 5.16 6.68 4.68
CA ILE A 47 4.99 8.12 4.90
C ILE A 47 3.52 8.45 5.19
N LYS A 48 2.59 7.84 4.47
CA LYS A 48 1.15 8.02 4.69
C LYS A 48 0.74 7.60 6.10
N TYR A 49 1.24 6.46 6.57
CA TYR A 49 0.98 6.01 7.94
C TYR A 49 1.55 6.99 8.97
N LEU A 50 2.80 7.41 8.79
CA LEU A 50 3.43 8.39 9.68
C LEU A 50 2.78 9.77 9.61
N TYR A 51 2.18 10.13 8.49
CA TYR A 51 1.39 11.36 8.39
C TYR A 51 0.21 11.36 9.38
N GLU A 52 -0.39 10.20 9.60
CA GLU A 52 -1.54 10.05 10.51
C GLU A 52 -1.12 9.97 11.98
N VAL A 53 -0.04 9.26 12.29
CA VAL A 53 0.37 8.97 13.68
C VAL A 53 1.55 9.83 14.16
N GLU A 54 2.24 10.47 13.25
CA GLU A 54 3.43 11.32 13.42
C GLU A 54 4.69 10.59 13.87
N VAL A 55 4.61 9.65 14.81
CA VAL A 55 5.73 8.89 15.36
C VAL A 55 5.33 7.42 15.50
N ALA A 56 6.22 6.52 15.12
CA ALA A 56 6.04 5.08 15.30
C ALA A 56 7.38 4.37 15.39
N THR A 57 7.38 3.15 15.94
CA THR A 57 8.55 2.29 15.89
C THR A 57 8.62 1.56 14.54
N PRO A 58 9.82 1.14 14.08
CA PRO A 58 9.91 0.29 12.89
C PRO A 58 9.06 -0.98 12.97
N LYS A 59 8.97 -1.57 14.16
CA LYS A 59 8.13 -2.75 14.40
C LYS A 59 6.65 -2.47 14.18
N GLN A 60 6.14 -1.35 14.67
CA GLN A 60 4.75 -0.93 14.47
C GLN A 60 4.45 -0.71 12.98
N ILE A 61 5.37 -0.06 12.26
CA ILE A 61 5.24 0.15 10.82
C ILE A 61 5.16 -1.18 10.07
N ALA A 62 6.08 -2.11 10.39
CA ALA A 62 6.10 -3.44 9.78
C ALA A 62 4.80 -4.21 10.03
N GLN A 63 4.27 -4.16 11.24
CA GLN A 63 3.02 -4.84 11.62
C GLN A 63 1.80 -4.25 10.91
N ILE A 64 1.67 -2.92 10.89
CA ILE A 64 0.53 -2.25 10.28
C ILE A 64 0.51 -2.46 8.76
N LEU A 65 1.66 -2.39 8.12
CA LEU A 65 1.77 -2.55 6.67
C LEU A 65 1.92 -4.01 6.23
N GLU A 66 2.03 -4.93 7.18
CA GLU A 66 2.23 -6.36 6.92
C GLU A 66 3.44 -6.61 6.01
N ILE A 67 4.53 -5.91 6.30
CA ILE A 67 5.80 -5.97 5.55
C ILE A 67 6.91 -6.49 6.45
N ASP A 68 7.81 -7.29 5.87
CA ASP A 68 8.96 -7.83 6.57
C ASP A 68 9.80 -6.73 7.24
N ALA A 69 10.22 -6.97 8.48
CA ALA A 69 10.99 -6.02 9.27
C ALA A 69 12.31 -5.59 8.61
N ALA A 70 12.99 -6.52 7.94
CA ALA A 70 14.23 -6.21 7.21
C ALA A 70 13.97 -5.27 6.03
N ALA A 71 12.86 -5.47 5.31
CA ALA A 71 12.45 -4.57 4.23
C ALA A 71 12.11 -3.17 4.76
N ILE A 72 11.38 -3.09 5.87
CA ILE A 72 11.07 -1.81 6.54
C ILE A 72 12.36 -1.07 6.92
N THR A 73 13.33 -1.76 7.49
CA THR A 73 14.63 -1.16 7.86
C THR A 73 15.33 -0.54 6.63
N ARG A 74 15.35 -1.24 5.51
CA ARG A 74 15.91 -0.73 4.25
C ARG A 74 15.15 0.49 3.73
N HIS A 75 13.84 0.45 3.75
CA HIS A 75 13.03 1.59 3.30
C HIS A 75 13.19 2.80 4.21
N LEU A 76 13.23 2.61 5.52
CA LEU A 76 13.43 3.70 6.48
C LEU A 76 14.78 4.37 6.30
N LYS A 77 15.83 3.60 6.02
CA LYS A 77 17.15 4.16 5.72
C LYS A 77 17.09 5.11 4.52
N LYS A 78 16.47 4.69 3.43
CA LYS A 78 16.31 5.54 2.24
C LYS A 78 15.44 6.77 2.51
N LEU A 79 14.39 6.61 3.29
CA LEU A 79 13.52 7.72 3.68
C LEU A 79 14.26 8.74 4.58
N GLU A 80 15.11 8.27 5.47
CA GLU A 80 15.95 9.15 6.30
C GLU A 80 16.97 9.91 5.45
N GLU A 81 17.63 9.23 4.53
CA GLU A 81 18.58 9.85 3.59
C GLU A 81 17.91 10.93 2.73
N GLY A 82 16.67 10.73 2.35
CA GLY A 82 15.86 11.67 1.57
C GLY A 82 15.21 12.79 2.38
N GLY A 83 15.38 12.80 3.70
CA GLY A 83 14.78 13.83 4.56
C GLY A 83 13.28 13.63 4.85
N TYR A 84 12.74 12.45 4.55
CA TYR A 84 11.31 12.17 4.77
C TYR A 84 11.00 11.78 6.21
N VAL A 85 11.94 11.15 6.89
CA VAL A 85 11.78 10.75 8.28
C VAL A 85 13.05 11.08 9.07
N ARG A 86 12.89 11.19 10.38
CA ARG A 86 13.99 11.27 11.34
C ARG A 86 13.89 10.10 12.31
N LYS A 87 15.02 9.54 12.67
CA LYS A 87 15.11 8.56 13.74
C LYS A 87 15.53 9.28 15.01
N LYS A 88 14.89 8.94 16.12
CA LYS A 88 15.26 9.40 17.46
C LYS A 88 15.15 8.26 18.45
N ARG A 89 15.86 8.34 19.53
CA ARG A 89 15.73 7.38 20.62
C ARG A 89 14.52 7.74 21.48
N ASN A 90 13.80 6.72 21.95
CA ASN A 90 12.76 6.91 22.93
C ASN A 90 13.41 7.29 24.28
N GLU A 91 13.06 8.44 24.85
CA GLU A 91 13.59 8.91 26.13
C GLU A 91 13.22 7.98 27.30
N ASP A 92 12.04 7.34 27.23
CA ASP A 92 11.56 6.42 28.25
C ASP A 92 12.18 5.02 28.13
N ASN A 93 12.71 4.68 26.95
CA ASN A 93 13.35 3.40 26.66
C ASN A 93 14.45 3.59 25.61
N ASN A 94 15.70 3.81 26.08
CA ASN A 94 16.86 4.08 25.22
C ASN A 94 17.20 2.98 24.20
N ARG A 95 16.59 1.80 24.31
CA ARG A 95 16.79 0.69 23.35
C ARG A 95 15.83 0.78 22.17
N GLU A 96 14.78 1.57 22.29
CA GLU A 96 13.76 1.70 21.28
C GLU A 96 14.04 2.89 20.36
N VAL A 97 14.03 2.64 19.06
CA VAL A 97 14.16 3.68 18.05
C VAL A 97 12.75 4.12 17.63
N LEU A 98 12.54 5.43 17.60
CA LEU A 98 11.32 6.04 17.07
C LEU A 98 11.60 6.63 15.70
N VAL A 99 10.63 6.52 14.82
CA VAL A 99 10.65 7.14 13.50
C VAL A 99 9.59 8.22 13.46
N GLU A 100 10.03 9.43 13.15
CA GLU A 100 9.16 10.62 13.12
C GLU A 100 9.09 11.16 11.70
N ILE A 101 7.89 11.55 11.26
CA ILE A 101 7.71 12.23 9.99
C ILE A 101 8.26 13.65 10.07
N THR A 102 8.87 14.13 8.98
CA THR A 102 9.36 15.50 8.86
C THR A 102 8.28 16.42 8.27
N GLN A 103 8.42 17.73 8.49
CA GLN A 103 7.55 18.71 7.86
C GLN A 103 7.70 18.69 6.33
N PHE A 104 8.89 18.39 5.83
CA PHE A 104 9.14 18.18 4.41
C PHE A 104 8.24 17.09 3.82
N SER A 105 8.15 15.94 4.49
CA SER A 105 7.26 14.84 4.08
C SER A 105 5.79 15.24 4.07
N LYS A 106 5.34 15.90 5.13
CA LYS A 106 3.95 16.38 5.23
C LYS A 106 3.60 17.29 4.06
N SER A 107 4.48 18.24 3.75
CA SER A 107 4.29 19.16 2.63
C SER A 107 4.28 18.42 1.29
N LYS A 108 5.13 17.41 1.11
CA LYS A 108 5.18 16.60 -0.11
C LYS A 108 3.90 15.79 -0.30
N ILE A 109 3.37 15.19 0.75
CA ILE A 109 2.09 14.46 0.69
C ILE A 109 0.95 15.40 0.34
N ASP A 110 0.85 16.54 1.01
CA ASP A 110 -0.19 17.52 0.77
C ASP A 110 -0.17 18.01 -0.69
N GLN A 111 1.01 18.31 -1.20
CA GLN A 111 1.21 18.70 -2.60
C GLN A 111 0.79 17.58 -3.56
N CYS A 112 1.21 16.35 -3.28
CA CYS A 112 0.90 15.17 -4.09
C CYS A 112 -0.62 14.94 -4.17
N VAL A 113 -1.33 15.00 -3.04
CA VAL A 113 -2.78 14.86 -2.98
C VAL A 113 -3.48 15.96 -3.79
N LYS A 114 -2.99 17.19 -3.69
CA LYS A 114 -3.56 18.34 -4.40
C LYS A 114 -3.36 18.29 -5.91
N GLU A 115 -2.17 17.87 -6.36
CA GLU A 115 -1.76 17.93 -7.76
C GLU A 115 -2.03 16.66 -8.56
N THR A 116 -2.27 15.54 -7.90
CA THR A 116 -2.43 14.25 -8.57
C THR A 116 -3.89 13.82 -8.57
N ASP A 117 -4.47 13.79 -9.75
CA ASP A 117 -5.80 13.22 -9.97
C ASP A 117 -5.65 11.80 -10.53
N ILE A 118 -5.87 10.80 -9.69
CA ILE A 118 -5.79 9.38 -10.05
C ILE A 118 -6.80 9.03 -11.14
N ARG A 119 -7.93 9.76 -11.23
CA ARG A 119 -8.93 9.51 -12.28
C ARG A 119 -8.36 9.70 -13.69
N THR A 120 -7.35 10.56 -13.85
CA THR A 120 -6.70 10.77 -15.15
C THR A 120 -5.88 9.57 -15.64
N LEU A 121 -5.57 8.63 -14.75
CA LEU A 121 -4.76 7.45 -15.05
C LEU A 121 -5.60 6.23 -15.44
N ILE A 122 -6.92 6.31 -15.29
CA ILE A 122 -7.84 5.20 -15.48
C ILE A 122 -8.98 5.66 -16.38
N ASP A 123 -9.36 4.84 -17.33
CA ASP A 123 -10.45 5.13 -18.26
C ASP A 123 -11.78 5.35 -17.51
N GLU A 124 -12.62 6.25 -18.01
CA GLU A 124 -13.91 6.60 -17.41
C GLU A 124 -14.88 5.41 -17.32
N GLU A 125 -14.67 4.40 -18.15
CA GLU A 125 -15.46 3.16 -18.11
C GLU A 125 -15.32 2.43 -16.77
N PHE A 126 -14.14 2.53 -16.12
CA PHE A 126 -13.95 2.04 -14.75
C PHE A 126 -14.34 3.13 -13.76
N THR A 127 -15.55 3.03 -13.20
CA THR A 127 -16.18 4.08 -12.39
C THR A 127 -15.69 4.11 -10.93
N ASP A 128 -16.03 5.19 -10.22
CA ASP A 128 -15.77 5.27 -8.77
C ASP A 128 -16.53 4.17 -7.99
N ASP A 129 -17.71 3.78 -8.48
CA ASP A 129 -18.45 2.64 -7.92
C ASP A 129 -17.70 1.32 -8.11
N ASP A 130 -17.08 1.12 -9.26
CA ASP A 130 -16.25 -0.05 -9.54
C ASP A 130 -15.06 -0.13 -8.56
N PHE A 131 -14.44 1.00 -8.26
CA PHE A 131 -13.38 1.07 -7.24
C PHE A 131 -13.87 0.65 -5.86
N LYS A 132 -15.04 1.14 -5.45
CA LYS A 132 -15.63 0.77 -4.15
C LYS A 132 -15.95 -0.71 -4.07
N GLN A 133 -16.50 -1.28 -5.13
CA GLN A 133 -16.79 -2.71 -5.21
C GLN A 133 -15.50 -3.54 -5.16
N LEU A 134 -14.47 -3.13 -5.88
CA LEU A 134 -13.17 -3.80 -5.85
C LEU A 134 -12.58 -3.78 -4.44
N GLU A 135 -12.61 -2.65 -3.76
CA GLU A 135 -12.13 -2.52 -2.38
C GLU A 135 -12.89 -3.46 -1.43
N ILE A 136 -14.20 -3.48 -1.53
CA ILE A 136 -15.08 -4.35 -0.71
C ILE A 136 -14.74 -5.82 -0.95
N LEU A 137 -14.60 -6.23 -2.22
CA LEU A 137 -14.29 -7.62 -2.58
C LEU A 137 -12.89 -8.03 -2.13
N LEU A 138 -11.90 -7.15 -2.26
CA LEU A 138 -10.54 -7.44 -1.77
C LEU A 138 -10.52 -7.64 -0.26
N LYS A 139 -11.18 -6.78 0.50
CA LYS A 139 -11.31 -6.92 1.96
C LYS A 139 -12.03 -8.20 2.35
N LYS A 140 -13.14 -8.50 1.68
CA LYS A 140 -13.91 -9.72 1.90
C LYS A 140 -13.06 -10.96 1.61
N PHE A 141 -12.32 -10.97 0.53
CA PHE A 141 -11.43 -12.07 0.17
C PHE A 141 -10.34 -12.27 1.25
N ASN A 142 -9.67 -11.19 1.61
CA ASN A 142 -8.61 -11.22 2.63
C ASN A 142 -9.13 -11.70 3.99
N ASN A 143 -10.28 -11.22 4.43
CA ASN A 143 -10.85 -11.54 5.75
C ASN A 143 -11.40 -12.97 5.82
N ASN A 144 -11.60 -13.63 4.71
CA ASN A 144 -12.15 -14.99 4.65
C ASN A 144 -11.12 -16.05 4.23
N LEU A 145 -9.85 -15.70 4.16
CA LEU A 145 -8.78 -16.69 3.98
C LEU A 145 -8.67 -17.55 5.23
N LYS A 146 -8.53 -18.87 5.02
CA LYS A 146 -8.40 -19.86 6.10
C LYS A 146 -6.94 -20.18 6.42
#